data_3b060253e6e910390f7bf666c6f9b8a3
#
_entry.id   3b060253e6e910390f7bf666c6f9b8a3
#
_cell.length_a   1.000
_cell.length_b   1.000
_cell.length_c   1.000
_cell.angle_alpha   90.00
_cell.angle_beta   90.00
_cell.angle_gamma   90.00
#
_symmetry.space_group_name_H-M   'P 1'
#
loop_
_entity.id
_entity.type
_entity.pdbx_description
1 polymer ?
#
loop_
_entity_poly.entity_id
_entity_poly.type
_entity_poly.pdbx_seq_one_letter_code
_entity_poly.pdbx_strand_id
1 'polypeptide(L)'
;MKIRVGARGSQLSIAQMDIVLQALKQKRPDLTFEKVIMKTKGDLILNRSLKEIGGKGLFVGEFEEVLKEGIIDIAIHSGKDLPALSSSCFAFSVMKRGAPYDVLIKNKDQVQVIGTSSPRREVLLHKLMPNVQVKMLRGNINTRIEKLRSGEYDAIILAQAGLERLQPSLAGLEVMPLDPEVFVPASCQGILTIEYLKDSPFQEIFSCIHDEETYQAFMLERQVMQGLQASCHDAVGAYSTMEKGERMIRSFYHQSPIYYEKADQLPLLIQKLKEHAHGD
;
A
#
# COMPACT_ATOMS: atom_id res chain seq x y z
N MET A 1 -5.10 -24.51 17.79
CA MET A 1 -4.84 -23.17 18.43
C MET A 1 -5.79 -22.15 17.82
N LYS A 2 -6.43 -21.29 18.64
CA LYS A 2 -7.31 -20.20 18.18
C LYS A 2 -6.51 -18.91 18.12
N ILE A 3 -6.61 -18.17 16.98
CA ILE A 3 -5.89 -16.90 16.73
C ILE A 3 -6.93 -15.81 16.48
N ARG A 4 -6.85 -14.69 17.21
CA ARG A 4 -7.70 -13.51 17.03
C ARG A 4 -7.05 -12.58 16.01
N VAL A 5 -7.77 -12.32 14.93
CA VAL A 5 -7.25 -11.63 13.75
C VAL A 5 -7.94 -10.28 13.58
N GLY A 6 -7.18 -9.21 13.75
CA GLY A 6 -7.66 -7.85 13.56
C GLY A 6 -7.58 -7.39 12.12
N ALA A 7 -8.65 -6.76 11.62
CA ALA A 7 -8.68 -6.06 10.35
C ALA A 7 -9.70 -4.92 10.37
N ARG A 8 -9.54 -3.94 9.45
CA ARG A 8 -10.52 -2.86 9.25
C ARG A 8 -11.81 -3.40 8.65
N GLY A 9 -12.93 -2.68 8.87
CA GLY A 9 -14.26 -3.06 8.38
C GLY A 9 -14.50 -2.81 6.89
N SER A 10 -13.55 -2.31 6.11
CA SER A 10 -13.72 -2.12 4.67
C SER A 10 -13.78 -3.46 3.92
N GLN A 11 -14.58 -3.54 2.85
CA GLN A 11 -14.66 -4.75 2.02
C GLN A 11 -13.29 -5.26 1.56
N LEU A 12 -12.39 -4.35 1.15
CA LEU A 12 -11.03 -4.71 0.75
C LEU A 12 -10.24 -5.30 1.92
N SER A 13 -10.32 -4.70 3.11
CA SER A 13 -9.59 -5.19 4.29
C SER A 13 -10.09 -6.58 4.72
N ILE A 14 -11.39 -6.81 4.67
CA ILE A 14 -12.00 -8.13 4.95
C ILE A 14 -11.53 -9.15 3.91
N ALA A 15 -11.55 -8.81 2.61
CA ALA A 15 -11.06 -9.70 1.56
C ALA A 15 -9.57 -10.03 1.73
N GLN A 16 -8.75 -9.05 2.12
CA GLN A 16 -7.33 -9.25 2.42
C GLN A 16 -7.12 -10.19 3.61
N MET A 17 -7.90 -10.01 4.67
CA MET A 17 -7.89 -10.92 5.81
C MET A 17 -8.25 -12.35 5.38
N ASP A 18 -9.31 -12.52 4.59
CA ASP A 18 -9.75 -13.84 4.12
C ASP A 18 -8.69 -14.54 3.28
N ILE A 19 -7.96 -13.81 2.41
CA ILE A 19 -6.84 -14.36 1.64
C ILE A 19 -5.74 -14.92 2.57
N VAL A 20 -5.35 -14.17 3.59
CA VAL A 20 -4.33 -14.61 4.56
C VAL A 20 -4.81 -15.84 5.34
N LEU A 21 -6.05 -15.79 5.86
CA LEU A 21 -6.61 -16.90 6.64
C LEU A 21 -6.80 -18.16 5.82
N GLN A 22 -7.18 -18.03 4.56
CA GLN A 22 -7.30 -19.19 3.64
C GLN A 22 -5.92 -19.82 3.37
N ALA A 23 -4.90 -19.00 3.11
CA ALA A 23 -3.53 -19.49 2.90
C ALA A 23 -2.99 -20.21 4.15
N LEU A 24 -3.20 -19.64 5.34
CA LEU A 24 -2.85 -20.28 6.61
C LEU A 24 -3.60 -21.59 6.81
N LYS A 25 -4.92 -21.62 6.59
CA LYS A 25 -5.74 -22.81 6.79
C LYS A 25 -5.34 -23.97 5.89
N GLN A 26 -4.88 -23.68 4.67
CA GLN A 26 -4.36 -24.70 3.75
C GLN A 26 -3.05 -25.35 4.25
N LYS A 27 -2.18 -24.58 4.89
CA LYS A 27 -0.88 -25.05 5.41
C LYS A 27 -0.95 -25.58 6.83
N ARG A 28 -1.85 -25.02 7.64
CA ARG A 28 -2.04 -25.28 9.07
C ARG A 28 -3.53 -25.51 9.37
N PRO A 29 -4.10 -26.67 8.99
CA PRO A 29 -5.50 -27.00 9.22
C PRO A 29 -5.87 -27.11 10.72
N ASP A 30 -4.87 -27.23 11.59
CA ASP A 30 -5.00 -27.23 13.07
C ASP A 30 -5.35 -25.86 13.66
N LEU A 31 -5.16 -24.78 12.90
CA LEU A 31 -5.48 -23.42 13.36
C LEU A 31 -6.96 -23.08 13.19
N THR A 32 -7.49 -22.36 14.15
CA THR A 32 -8.83 -21.72 14.07
C THR A 32 -8.68 -20.21 14.24
N PHE A 33 -9.55 -19.46 13.58
CA PHE A 33 -9.44 -18.00 13.54
C PHE A 33 -10.71 -17.34 14.04
N GLU A 34 -10.53 -16.30 14.85
CA GLU A 34 -11.60 -15.38 15.24
C GLU A 34 -11.34 -14.02 14.59
N LYS A 35 -12.28 -13.59 13.73
CA LYS A 35 -12.17 -12.30 13.05
C LYS A 35 -12.64 -11.18 13.99
N VAL A 36 -11.76 -10.21 14.24
CA VAL A 36 -12.04 -9.01 15.04
C VAL A 36 -12.05 -7.80 14.10
N ILE A 37 -13.24 -7.29 13.79
CA ILE A 37 -13.37 -6.15 12.90
C ILE A 37 -13.29 -4.86 13.71
N MET A 38 -12.31 -4.04 13.38
CA MET A 38 -12.03 -2.77 14.05
C MET A 38 -12.51 -1.59 13.19
N LYS A 39 -13.10 -0.60 13.85
CA LYS A 39 -13.40 0.70 13.25
C LYS A 39 -12.30 1.67 13.68
N THR A 40 -11.53 2.18 12.73
CA THR A 40 -10.48 3.15 13.02
C THR A 40 -11.03 4.58 12.96
N LYS A 41 -10.38 5.52 13.67
CA LYS A 41 -10.71 6.96 13.59
C LYS A 41 -10.70 7.48 12.16
N GLY A 42 -9.80 6.96 11.34
CA GLY A 42 -9.73 7.28 9.92
C GLY A 42 -10.94 6.82 9.10
N ASP A 43 -11.66 5.78 9.55
CA ASP A 43 -12.90 5.32 8.91
C ASP A 43 -14.10 6.23 9.24
N LEU A 44 -14.04 6.97 10.34
CA LEU A 44 -15.11 7.85 10.81
C LEU A 44 -15.04 9.27 10.21
N ILE A 45 -13.87 9.71 9.74
CA ILE A 45 -13.67 11.08 9.25
C ILE A 45 -13.61 11.09 7.71
N LEU A 46 -14.78 11.17 7.07
CA LEU A 46 -14.90 11.19 5.61
C LEU A 46 -14.74 12.58 4.97
N ASN A 47 -14.92 13.67 5.75
CA ASN A 47 -15.10 15.04 5.23
C ASN A 47 -13.87 15.95 5.34
N ARG A 48 -12.73 15.48 5.85
CA ARG A 48 -11.49 16.28 5.98
C ARG A 48 -10.33 15.61 5.26
N SER A 49 -9.36 16.41 4.80
CA SER A 49 -8.16 15.83 4.20
C SER A 49 -7.38 15.05 5.28
N LEU A 50 -6.78 13.91 4.92
CA LEU A 50 -5.95 13.14 5.85
C LEU A 50 -4.77 13.96 6.37
N LYS A 51 -4.33 15.00 5.61
CA LYS A 51 -3.33 15.98 6.05
C LYS A 51 -3.79 16.83 7.22
N GLU A 52 -5.09 17.18 7.29
CA GLU A 52 -5.66 18.04 8.36
C GLU A 52 -5.93 17.28 9.65
N ILE A 53 -6.08 15.95 9.57
CA ILE A 53 -6.41 15.12 10.73
C ILE A 53 -5.17 14.83 11.58
N GLY A 54 -3.96 15.02 11.02
CA GLY A 54 -2.68 14.94 11.72
C GLY A 54 -2.43 13.60 12.41
N GLY A 55 -1.40 12.90 12.03
CA GLY A 55 -0.95 11.70 12.74
C GLY A 55 -0.29 10.68 11.80
N LYS A 56 0.99 10.41 12.02
CA LYS A 56 1.69 9.27 11.40
C LYS A 56 0.98 7.99 11.87
N GLY A 57 0.46 7.19 10.95
CA GLY A 57 -0.14 5.89 11.29
C GLY A 57 -1.58 5.91 11.82
N LEU A 58 -2.42 6.84 11.36
CA LEU A 58 -3.81 7.02 11.80
C LEU A 58 -4.67 5.74 11.77
N PHE A 59 -4.27 4.73 10.99
CA PHE A 59 -4.96 3.46 10.85
C PHE A 59 -4.24 2.29 11.55
N VAL A 60 -2.96 2.46 11.93
CA VAL A 60 -2.12 1.36 12.45
C VAL A 60 -1.94 1.48 13.96
N GLY A 61 -1.84 2.70 14.51
CA GLY A 61 -1.66 2.90 15.94
C GLY A 61 -2.70 2.21 16.80
N GLU A 62 -3.96 2.21 16.38
CA GLU A 62 -5.05 1.52 17.09
C GLU A 62 -4.88 -0.01 17.06
N PHE A 63 -4.31 -0.58 15.98
CA PHE A 63 -3.99 -2.01 15.93
C PHE A 63 -2.81 -2.35 16.82
N GLU A 64 -1.77 -1.50 16.85
CA GLU A 64 -0.62 -1.68 17.73
C GLU A 64 -1.02 -1.66 19.22
N GLU A 65 -1.99 -0.82 19.61
CA GLU A 65 -2.51 -0.79 20.97
C GLU A 65 -3.21 -2.11 21.35
N VAL A 66 -4.16 -2.56 20.55
CA VAL A 66 -4.92 -3.79 20.83
C VAL A 66 -4.08 -5.07 20.69
N LEU A 67 -2.99 -5.04 19.91
CA LEU A 67 -1.97 -6.10 19.89
C LEU A 67 -1.22 -6.15 21.22
N LYS A 68 -0.79 -4.99 21.76
CA LYS A 68 -0.10 -4.91 23.07
C LYS A 68 -1.00 -5.33 24.23
N GLU A 69 -2.27 -4.98 24.18
CA GLU A 69 -3.28 -5.36 25.17
C GLU A 69 -3.71 -6.83 25.04
N GLY A 70 -3.28 -7.53 23.99
CA GLY A 70 -3.66 -8.91 23.73
C GLY A 70 -5.14 -9.09 23.42
N ILE A 71 -5.82 -8.06 22.89
CA ILE A 71 -7.21 -8.15 22.39
C ILE A 71 -7.24 -8.91 21.07
N ILE A 72 -6.26 -8.65 20.21
CA ILE A 72 -5.97 -9.41 19.00
C ILE A 72 -4.58 -10.02 19.08
N ASP A 73 -4.36 -11.09 18.37
CA ASP A 73 -3.07 -11.78 18.30
C ASP A 73 -2.25 -11.34 17.11
N ILE A 74 -2.93 -10.97 16.01
CA ILE A 74 -2.34 -10.47 14.77
C ILE A 74 -3.22 -9.41 14.15
N ALA A 75 -2.60 -8.50 13.36
CA ALA A 75 -3.29 -7.55 12.52
C ALA A 75 -2.89 -7.73 11.05
N ILE A 76 -3.85 -7.60 10.13
CA ILE A 76 -3.60 -7.73 8.68
C ILE A 76 -3.75 -6.37 8.01
N HIS A 77 -2.70 -6.01 7.25
CA HIS A 77 -2.58 -4.72 6.59
C HIS A 77 -2.21 -4.85 5.11
N SER A 78 -2.56 -3.84 4.33
CA SER A 78 -1.84 -3.53 3.10
C SER A 78 -0.49 -2.92 3.48
N GLY A 79 0.62 -3.45 3.00
CA GLY A 79 1.96 -2.99 3.39
C GLY A 79 2.19 -1.49 3.18
N LYS A 80 1.59 -0.92 2.12
CA LYS A 80 1.68 0.52 1.81
C LYS A 80 0.99 1.45 2.82
N ASP A 81 0.09 0.91 3.64
CA ASP A 81 -0.66 1.69 4.63
C ASP A 81 0.03 1.68 6.01
N LEU A 82 1.10 0.87 6.17
CA LEU A 82 1.93 0.84 7.37
C LEU A 82 2.78 2.12 7.46
N PRO A 83 2.97 2.67 8.68
CA PRO A 83 3.88 3.79 8.88
C PRO A 83 5.32 3.39 8.54
N ALA A 84 6.12 4.35 8.08
CA ALA A 84 7.53 4.12 7.76
C ALA A 84 8.31 3.55 8.96
N LEU A 85 8.04 4.10 10.15
CA LEU A 85 8.58 3.62 11.42
C LEU A 85 7.49 2.82 12.15
N SER A 86 7.81 1.60 12.52
CA SER A 86 7.02 0.79 13.45
C SER A 86 7.79 0.64 14.77
N SER A 87 7.07 0.43 15.86
CA SER A 87 7.70 0.14 17.15
C SER A 87 8.51 -1.16 17.08
N SER A 88 9.66 -1.19 17.73
CA SER A 88 10.58 -2.34 17.74
C SER A 88 10.00 -3.62 18.40
N CYS A 89 8.86 -3.48 19.08
CA CYS A 89 8.16 -4.63 19.69
C CYS A 89 7.32 -5.43 18.69
N PHE A 90 7.12 -4.94 17.45
CA PHE A 90 6.38 -5.65 16.43
C PHE A 90 7.30 -6.32 15.42
N ALA A 91 6.84 -7.44 14.89
CA ALA A 91 7.42 -8.15 13.77
C ALA A 91 6.38 -8.31 12.66
N PHE A 92 6.87 -8.56 11.45
CA PHE A 92 6.05 -8.67 10.26
C PHE A 92 6.34 -9.97 9.53
N SER A 93 5.28 -10.64 9.08
CA SER A 93 5.35 -11.63 8.04
C SER A 93 4.64 -11.08 6.80
N VAL A 94 5.12 -11.41 5.62
CA VAL A 94 4.53 -10.95 4.37
C VAL A 94 4.26 -12.14 3.46
N MET A 95 3.15 -12.05 2.72
CA MET A 95 2.86 -13.01 1.67
C MET A 95 3.55 -12.60 0.37
N LYS A 96 3.68 -13.54 -0.56
CA LYS A 96 4.16 -13.25 -1.92
C LYS A 96 3.43 -12.05 -2.49
N ARG A 97 4.20 -11.11 -3.04
CA ARG A 97 3.70 -9.85 -3.58
C ARG A 97 2.72 -10.08 -4.72
N GLY A 98 1.54 -9.47 -4.65
CA GLY A 98 0.62 -9.34 -5.78
C GLY A 98 1.07 -8.22 -6.71
N ALA A 99 0.22 -7.84 -7.69
CA ALA A 99 0.54 -6.80 -8.65
C ALA A 99 0.96 -5.48 -7.97
N PRO A 100 2.20 -5.00 -8.20
CA PRO A 100 2.71 -3.80 -7.54
C PRO A 100 2.24 -2.50 -8.19
N TYR A 101 1.83 -2.55 -9.46
CA TYR A 101 1.55 -1.38 -10.29
C TYR A 101 0.16 -0.78 -10.06
N ASP A 102 0.02 0.46 -10.51
CA ASP A 102 -1.26 1.14 -10.63
C ASP A 102 -1.89 0.88 -11.99
N VAL A 103 -3.19 1.10 -12.08
CA VAL A 103 -3.95 1.08 -13.35
C VAL A 103 -4.72 2.36 -13.51
N LEU A 104 -4.75 2.87 -14.73
CA LEU A 104 -5.68 3.90 -15.17
C LEU A 104 -6.96 3.22 -15.65
N ILE A 105 -8.08 3.57 -15.05
CA ILE A 105 -9.42 3.08 -15.46
C ILE A 105 -10.15 4.25 -16.05
N LYS A 106 -10.59 4.15 -17.31
CA LYS A 106 -11.27 5.22 -18.02
C LYS A 106 -12.63 4.78 -18.58
N ASN A 107 -13.51 5.75 -18.73
CA ASN A 107 -14.82 5.61 -19.36
C ASN A 107 -14.95 6.41 -20.67
N LYS A 108 -13.88 7.10 -21.08
CA LYS A 108 -13.81 7.94 -22.29
C LYS A 108 -12.47 7.81 -22.99
N ASP A 109 -12.44 8.00 -24.30
CA ASP A 109 -11.19 7.98 -25.08
C ASP A 109 -10.33 9.20 -24.78
N GLN A 110 -10.94 10.38 -24.67
CA GLN A 110 -10.23 11.61 -24.29
C GLN A 110 -10.34 11.84 -22.78
N VAL A 111 -9.20 11.83 -22.12
CA VAL A 111 -9.09 12.01 -20.67
C VAL A 111 -8.59 13.42 -20.37
N GLN A 112 -9.45 14.23 -19.75
CA GLN A 112 -9.13 15.58 -19.28
C GLN A 112 -9.08 15.65 -17.75
N VAL A 113 -9.96 14.91 -17.07
CA VAL A 113 -10.08 14.92 -15.60
C VAL A 113 -9.78 13.54 -15.03
N ILE A 114 -8.73 13.46 -14.22
CA ILE A 114 -8.32 12.21 -13.54
C ILE A 114 -8.55 12.31 -12.04
N GLY A 115 -9.26 11.32 -11.48
CA GLY A 115 -9.54 11.21 -10.05
C GLY A 115 -8.43 10.51 -9.28
N THR A 116 -7.79 11.21 -8.35
CA THR A 116 -6.91 10.62 -7.33
C THR A 116 -6.80 11.51 -6.11
N SER A 117 -6.48 10.94 -4.93
CA SER A 117 -6.12 11.68 -3.72
C SER A 117 -4.69 11.37 -3.28
N SER A 118 -3.90 10.72 -4.13
CA SER A 118 -2.52 10.36 -3.83
C SER A 118 -1.57 11.41 -4.39
N PRO A 119 -0.79 12.14 -3.55
CA PRO A 119 0.20 13.10 -4.03
C PRO A 119 1.24 12.45 -4.97
N ARG A 120 1.62 11.19 -4.67
CA ARG A 120 2.50 10.40 -5.54
C ARG A 120 1.95 10.27 -6.96
N ARG A 121 0.69 9.86 -7.08
CA ARG A 121 0.03 9.69 -8.39
C ARG A 121 -0.12 11.00 -9.13
N GLU A 122 -0.46 12.07 -8.41
CA GLU A 122 -0.60 13.41 -8.97
C GLU A 122 0.70 13.90 -9.60
N VAL A 123 1.83 13.80 -8.89
CA VAL A 123 3.16 14.18 -9.42
C VAL A 123 3.50 13.35 -10.66
N LEU A 124 3.29 12.05 -10.63
CA LEU A 124 3.59 11.17 -11.77
C LEU A 124 2.65 11.43 -12.96
N LEU A 125 1.37 11.72 -12.70
CA LEU A 125 0.43 12.12 -13.75
C LEU A 125 0.87 13.40 -14.47
N HIS A 126 1.25 14.43 -13.73
CA HIS A 126 1.72 15.68 -14.33
C HIS A 126 3.00 15.51 -15.17
N LYS A 127 3.87 14.54 -14.81
CA LYS A 127 5.04 14.18 -15.62
C LYS A 127 4.66 13.46 -16.92
N LEU A 128 3.65 12.58 -16.89
CA LEU A 128 3.24 11.77 -18.05
C LEU A 128 2.17 12.45 -18.91
N MET A 129 1.27 13.19 -18.30
CA MET A 129 0.10 13.81 -18.91
C MET A 129 -0.05 15.26 -18.41
N PRO A 130 0.83 16.20 -18.81
CA PRO A 130 0.91 17.54 -18.22
C PRO A 130 -0.37 18.38 -18.37
N ASN A 131 -1.22 18.04 -19.32
CA ASN A 131 -2.45 18.80 -19.60
C ASN A 131 -3.70 18.27 -18.88
N VAL A 132 -3.59 17.20 -18.06
CA VAL A 132 -4.74 16.67 -17.34
C VAL A 132 -5.02 17.46 -16.06
N GLN A 133 -6.28 17.63 -15.74
CA GLN A 133 -6.71 18.14 -14.46
C GLN A 133 -6.82 16.98 -13.46
N VAL A 134 -6.07 17.05 -12.35
CA VAL A 134 -6.22 16.11 -11.26
C VAL A 134 -7.25 16.63 -10.26
N LYS A 135 -8.26 15.79 -9.95
CA LYS A 135 -9.27 16.09 -8.92
C LYS A 135 -9.23 15.07 -7.80
N MET A 136 -9.49 15.54 -6.58
CA MET A 136 -9.55 14.67 -5.41
C MET A 136 -10.65 13.61 -5.55
N LEU A 137 -10.27 12.33 -5.39
CA LEU A 137 -11.16 11.18 -5.43
C LEU A 137 -11.09 10.41 -4.11
N ARG A 138 -12.19 10.37 -3.37
CA ARG A 138 -12.33 9.63 -2.11
C ARG A 138 -13.41 8.55 -2.18
N GLY A 139 -13.35 7.64 -1.22
CA GLY A 139 -14.24 6.49 -1.09
C GLY A 139 -13.48 5.16 -1.19
N ASN A 140 -14.18 4.06 -0.99
CA ASN A 140 -13.68 2.72 -1.27
C ASN A 140 -13.61 2.47 -2.78
N ILE A 141 -13.08 1.32 -3.20
CA ILE A 141 -12.90 0.98 -4.62
C ILE A 141 -14.23 1.06 -5.38
N ASN A 142 -15.30 0.47 -4.86
CA ASN A 142 -16.61 0.48 -5.52
C ASN A 142 -17.16 1.89 -5.69
N THR A 143 -17.12 2.70 -4.63
CA THR A 143 -17.55 4.11 -4.68
C THR A 143 -16.76 4.92 -5.71
N ARG A 144 -15.45 4.68 -5.84
CA ARG A 144 -14.60 5.36 -6.85
C ARG A 144 -14.97 4.95 -8.27
N ILE A 145 -15.27 3.66 -8.48
CA ILE A 145 -15.72 3.15 -9.78
C ILE A 145 -17.10 3.73 -10.13
N GLU A 146 -18.01 3.84 -9.17
CA GLU A 146 -19.32 4.48 -9.38
C GLU A 146 -19.19 5.94 -9.76
N LYS A 147 -18.31 6.70 -9.11
CA LYS A 147 -18.01 8.09 -9.47
C LYS A 147 -17.42 8.23 -10.88
N LEU A 148 -16.59 7.28 -11.32
CA LEU A 148 -16.13 7.22 -12.70
C LEU A 148 -17.31 6.97 -13.66
N ARG A 149 -18.18 6.02 -13.34
CA ARG A 149 -19.36 5.68 -14.16
C ARG A 149 -20.36 6.83 -14.26
N SER A 150 -20.54 7.61 -13.18
CA SER A 150 -21.40 8.78 -13.16
C SER A 150 -20.85 9.97 -13.96
N GLY A 151 -19.60 9.89 -14.43
CA GLY A 151 -18.97 10.94 -15.23
C GLY A 151 -18.37 12.09 -14.42
N GLU A 152 -18.23 11.95 -13.08
CA GLU A 152 -17.50 12.92 -12.27
C GLU A 152 -16.02 13.04 -12.69
N TYR A 153 -15.47 11.97 -13.27
CA TYR A 153 -14.11 11.86 -13.79
C TYR A 153 -14.13 11.17 -15.16
N ASP A 154 -13.15 11.48 -16.01
CA ASP A 154 -12.94 10.77 -17.27
C ASP A 154 -12.11 9.50 -17.05
N ALA A 155 -11.23 9.52 -16.03
CA ALA A 155 -10.46 8.37 -15.58
C ALA A 155 -10.17 8.44 -14.07
N ILE A 156 -9.83 7.30 -13.48
CA ILE A 156 -9.35 7.19 -12.09
C ILE A 156 -8.12 6.30 -12.03
N ILE A 157 -7.29 6.46 -10.98
CA ILE A 157 -6.16 5.55 -10.76
C ILE A 157 -6.39 4.72 -9.50
N LEU A 158 -6.27 3.40 -9.68
CA LEU A 158 -6.36 2.43 -8.58
C LEU A 158 -5.12 1.52 -8.59
N ALA A 159 -4.82 0.91 -7.43
CA ALA A 159 -3.80 -0.14 -7.35
C ALA A 159 -4.38 -1.45 -7.88
N GLN A 160 -3.68 -2.10 -8.80
CA GLN A 160 -4.10 -3.37 -9.42
C GLN A 160 -4.36 -4.45 -8.35
N ALA A 161 -3.50 -4.60 -7.36
CA ALA A 161 -3.70 -5.56 -6.26
C ALA A 161 -5.02 -5.36 -5.49
N GLY A 162 -5.53 -4.14 -5.41
CA GLY A 162 -6.84 -3.86 -4.81
C GLY A 162 -7.99 -4.38 -5.65
N LEU A 163 -7.89 -4.25 -6.97
CA LEU A 163 -8.88 -4.78 -7.93
C LEU A 163 -8.88 -6.31 -7.94
N GLU A 164 -7.70 -6.93 -7.97
CA GLU A 164 -7.56 -8.39 -7.94
C GLU A 164 -8.16 -9.01 -6.68
N ARG A 165 -7.98 -8.34 -5.52
CA ARG A 165 -8.48 -8.84 -4.23
C ARG A 165 -9.98 -8.65 -4.05
N LEU A 166 -10.52 -7.53 -4.56
CA LEU A 166 -11.92 -7.19 -4.38
C LEU A 166 -12.80 -7.65 -5.55
N GLN A 167 -12.22 -7.83 -6.75
CA GLN A 167 -12.88 -8.23 -7.99
C GLN A 167 -14.17 -7.43 -8.30
N PRO A 168 -14.10 -6.08 -8.30
CA PRO A 168 -15.26 -5.27 -8.60
C PRO A 168 -15.63 -5.42 -10.08
N SER A 169 -16.91 -5.19 -10.43
CA SER A 169 -17.30 -5.15 -11.84
C SER A 169 -16.65 -3.96 -12.55
N LEU A 170 -15.91 -4.23 -13.61
CA LEU A 170 -15.29 -3.24 -14.50
C LEU A 170 -15.93 -3.24 -15.90
N ALA A 171 -17.09 -3.88 -16.06
CA ALA A 171 -17.80 -3.94 -17.34
C ALA A 171 -18.04 -2.54 -17.91
N GLY A 172 -17.71 -2.35 -19.20
CA GLY A 172 -17.83 -1.05 -19.90
C GLY A 172 -16.77 -0.01 -19.55
N LEU A 173 -15.73 -0.39 -18.79
CA LEU A 173 -14.58 0.47 -18.49
C LEU A 173 -13.32 -0.12 -19.13
N GLU A 174 -12.44 0.73 -19.63
CA GLU A 174 -11.12 0.33 -20.10
C GLU A 174 -10.10 0.40 -18.95
N VAL A 175 -9.31 -0.65 -18.79
CA VAL A 175 -8.28 -0.74 -17.74
C VAL A 175 -6.91 -0.81 -18.39
N MET A 176 -6.08 0.18 -18.10
CA MET A 176 -4.72 0.31 -18.66
C MET A 176 -3.69 0.18 -17.53
N PRO A 177 -2.86 -0.86 -17.53
CA PRO A 177 -1.73 -0.95 -16.59
C PRO A 177 -0.75 0.21 -16.81
N LEU A 178 -0.30 0.80 -15.71
CA LEU A 178 0.75 1.82 -15.73
C LEU A 178 2.09 1.15 -15.43
N ASP A 179 3.06 1.38 -16.31
CA ASP A 179 4.39 0.80 -16.18
C ASP A 179 5.07 1.27 -14.89
N PRO A 180 5.46 0.37 -13.97
CA PRO A 180 6.10 0.72 -12.71
C PRO A 180 7.49 1.36 -12.88
N GLU A 181 8.08 1.32 -14.07
CA GLU A 181 9.35 2.01 -14.35
C GLU A 181 9.20 3.52 -14.44
N VAL A 182 8.05 3.98 -14.96
CA VAL A 182 7.75 5.42 -15.13
C VAL A 182 6.64 5.89 -14.19
N PHE A 183 5.78 4.98 -13.75
CA PHE A 183 4.74 5.25 -12.75
C PHE A 183 5.04 4.49 -11.47
N VAL A 184 6.12 4.90 -10.78
CA VAL A 184 6.68 4.18 -9.62
C VAL A 184 5.61 3.95 -8.56
N PRO A 185 5.38 2.69 -8.12
CA PRO A 185 4.38 2.34 -7.12
C PRO A 185 4.62 2.99 -5.75
N ALA A 186 3.59 3.02 -4.92
CA ALA A 186 3.79 3.33 -3.51
C ALA A 186 4.65 2.23 -2.85
N SER A 187 5.46 2.63 -1.88
CA SER A 187 6.22 1.68 -1.04
C SER A 187 5.31 0.56 -0.55
N CYS A 188 5.75 -0.67 -0.70
CA CYS A 188 5.05 -1.89 -0.30
C CYS A 188 3.68 -2.12 -0.97
N GLN A 189 3.40 -1.46 -2.10
CA GLN A 189 2.16 -1.71 -2.84
C GLN A 189 2.12 -3.15 -3.36
N GLY A 190 0.97 -3.80 -3.21
CA GLY A 190 0.76 -5.21 -3.56
C GLY A 190 1.07 -6.20 -2.45
N ILE A 191 1.75 -5.79 -1.37
CA ILE A 191 2.16 -6.67 -0.27
C ILE A 191 1.06 -6.74 0.79
N LEU A 192 0.65 -7.96 1.17
CA LEU A 192 -0.13 -8.24 2.37
C LEU A 192 0.81 -8.52 3.53
N THR A 193 0.57 -7.82 4.64
CA THR A 193 1.44 -7.85 5.82
C THR A 193 0.65 -8.32 7.02
N ILE A 194 1.23 -9.24 7.77
CA ILE A 194 0.75 -9.75 9.05
C ILE A 194 1.64 -9.15 10.13
N GLU A 195 1.07 -8.32 11.00
CA GLU A 195 1.76 -7.70 12.12
C GLU A 195 1.43 -8.43 13.41
N TYR A 196 2.44 -8.67 14.25
CA TYR A 196 2.31 -9.37 15.53
C TYR A 196 3.42 -8.94 16.50
N LEU A 197 3.26 -9.26 17.80
CA LEU A 197 4.30 -9.01 18.80
C LEU A 197 5.52 -9.91 18.55
N LYS A 198 6.72 -9.35 18.56
CA LYS A 198 7.98 -10.01 18.22
C LYS A 198 8.27 -11.25 19.07
N ASP A 199 7.94 -11.19 20.36
CA ASP A 199 8.20 -12.28 21.30
C ASP A 199 7.04 -13.29 21.39
N SER A 200 6.15 -13.30 20.37
CA SER A 200 5.03 -14.22 20.28
C SER A 200 5.39 -15.48 19.46
N PRO A 201 4.64 -16.58 19.59
CA PRO A 201 4.88 -17.80 18.81
C PRO A 201 4.49 -17.65 17.32
N PHE A 202 4.04 -16.49 16.90
CA PHE A 202 3.45 -16.30 15.58
C PHE A 202 4.48 -16.28 14.45
N GLN A 203 5.73 -15.91 14.73
CA GLN A 203 6.79 -15.95 13.73
C GLN A 203 6.95 -17.36 13.13
N GLU A 204 6.99 -18.39 13.98
CA GLU A 204 7.08 -19.78 13.53
C GLU A 204 5.81 -20.21 12.78
N ILE A 205 4.64 -19.82 13.28
CA ILE A 205 3.35 -20.14 12.66
C ILE A 205 3.25 -19.56 11.24
N PHE A 206 3.68 -18.32 11.05
CA PHE A 206 3.54 -17.63 9.74
C PHE A 206 4.68 -17.93 8.76
N SER A 207 5.73 -18.63 9.19
CA SER A 207 6.82 -19.05 8.29
C SER A 207 6.30 -19.85 7.09
N CYS A 208 5.21 -20.58 7.22
CA CYS A 208 4.64 -21.40 6.15
C CYS A 208 3.99 -20.60 5.00
N ILE A 209 3.68 -19.31 5.21
CA ILE A 209 3.13 -18.40 4.20
C ILE A 209 4.02 -17.16 3.99
N HIS A 210 5.12 -17.07 4.72
CA HIS A 210 6.09 -16.00 4.57
C HIS A 210 6.85 -16.15 3.25
N ASP A 211 7.01 -15.05 2.53
CA ASP A 211 7.79 -14.98 1.30
C ASP A 211 9.01 -14.07 1.50
N GLU A 212 10.16 -14.70 1.58
CA GLU A 212 11.43 -14.02 1.91
C GLU A 212 11.81 -12.97 0.84
N GLU A 213 11.60 -13.26 -0.43
CA GLU A 213 11.91 -12.30 -1.50
C GLU A 213 11.06 -11.03 -1.37
N THR A 214 9.76 -11.21 -1.11
CA THR A 214 8.85 -10.10 -0.83
C THR A 214 9.21 -9.36 0.45
N TYR A 215 9.68 -10.08 1.49
CA TYR A 215 10.10 -9.48 2.75
C TYR A 215 11.32 -8.58 2.57
N GLN A 216 12.31 -9.01 1.80
CA GLN A 216 13.47 -8.18 1.48
C GLN A 216 13.07 -6.91 0.71
N ALA A 217 12.14 -7.03 -0.26
CA ALA A 217 11.60 -5.87 -0.97
C ALA A 217 10.83 -4.94 0.00
N PHE A 218 9.97 -5.50 0.85
CA PHE A 218 9.22 -4.77 1.87
C PHE A 218 10.14 -3.96 2.79
N MET A 219 11.20 -4.57 3.30
CA MET A 219 12.14 -3.91 4.20
C MET A 219 12.90 -2.79 3.47
N LEU A 220 13.39 -3.02 2.25
CA LEU A 220 14.12 -2.03 1.47
C LEU A 220 13.26 -0.81 1.13
N GLU A 221 12.02 -1.03 0.66
CA GLU A 221 11.09 0.04 0.33
C GLU A 221 10.71 0.88 1.56
N ARG A 222 10.56 0.24 2.72
CA ARG A 222 10.33 0.95 4.00
C ARG A 222 11.55 1.75 4.44
N GLN A 223 12.78 1.26 4.22
CA GLN A 223 14.00 2.01 4.52
C GLN A 223 14.11 3.30 3.68
N VAL A 224 13.62 3.31 2.43
CA VAL A 224 13.49 4.56 1.65
C VAL A 224 12.56 5.54 2.38
N MET A 225 11.36 5.09 2.76
CA MET A 225 10.41 5.93 3.50
C MET A 225 10.98 6.48 4.82
N GLN A 226 11.68 5.63 5.57
CA GLN A 226 12.35 6.00 6.82
C GLN A 226 13.44 7.04 6.59
N GLY A 227 14.33 6.78 5.63
CA GLY A 227 15.43 7.68 5.30
C GLY A 227 14.96 9.06 4.85
N LEU A 228 13.84 9.14 4.14
CA LEU A 228 13.18 10.38 3.74
C LEU A 228 12.34 11.01 4.86
N GLN A 229 12.08 10.30 5.95
CA GLN A 229 11.10 10.66 6.98
C GLN A 229 9.69 10.91 6.39
N ALA A 230 9.40 10.22 5.29
CA ALA A 230 8.19 10.40 4.52
C ALA A 230 7.01 9.60 5.08
N SER A 231 5.82 10.06 4.75
CA SER A 231 4.53 9.45 5.11
C SER A 231 3.70 9.13 3.86
N CYS A 232 2.54 8.51 4.04
CA CYS A 232 1.59 8.28 2.96
C CYS A 232 0.99 9.57 2.36
N HIS A 233 1.27 10.73 2.97
CA HIS A 233 0.84 12.06 2.50
C HIS A 233 1.88 12.76 1.63
N ASP A 234 3.07 12.18 1.52
CA ASP A 234 4.13 12.71 0.68
C ASP A 234 4.09 12.10 -0.71
N ALA A 235 4.58 12.87 -1.69
CA ALA A 235 4.73 12.37 -3.05
C ALA A 235 5.99 11.51 -3.14
N VAL A 236 5.89 10.24 -2.73
CA VAL A 236 6.99 9.29 -2.73
C VAL A 236 6.58 7.98 -3.38
N GLY A 237 7.43 7.46 -4.24
CA GLY A 237 7.37 6.12 -4.79
C GLY A 237 8.62 5.35 -4.43
N ALA A 238 8.48 4.07 -4.09
CA ALA A 238 9.60 3.16 -3.88
C ALA A 238 9.18 1.76 -4.31
N TYR A 239 9.95 1.18 -5.23
CA TYR A 239 9.66 -0.12 -5.81
C TYR A 239 10.93 -0.93 -6.01
N SER A 240 11.03 -2.06 -5.32
CA SER A 240 12.18 -2.96 -5.39
C SER A 240 11.88 -4.19 -6.23
N THR A 241 12.84 -4.56 -7.09
CA THR A 241 12.81 -5.73 -7.96
C THR A 241 14.10 -6.54 -7.83
N MET A 242 14.05 -7.81 -8.23
CA MET A 242 15.23 -8.63 -8.46
C MET A 242 15.54 -8.64 -9.96
N GLU A 243 16.72 -8.22 -10.35
CA GLU A 243 17.17 -8.20 -11.74
C GLU A 243 18.57 -8.80 -11.84
N LYS A 244 18.69 -9.86 -12.64
CA LYS A 244 19.97 -10.57 -12.86
C LYS A 244 20.70 -10.98 -11.56
N GLY A 245 19.95 -11.32 -10.53
CA GLY A 245 20.48 -11.73 -9.23
C GLY A 245 20.84 -10.57 -8.27
N GLU A 246 20.62 -9.33 -8.68
CA GLU A 246 20.83 -8.14 -7.85
C GLU A 246 19.49 -7.51 -7.46
N ARG A 247 19.39 -7.01 -6.25
CA ARG A 247 18.21 -6.27 -5.81
C ARG A 247 18.36 -4.81 -6.19
N MET A 248 17.39 -4.35 -6.96
CA MET A 248 17.30 -2.98 -7.44
C MET A 248 16.18 -2.23 -6.72
N ILE A 249 16.27 -0.90 -6.72
CA ILE A 249 15.26 -0.01 -6.18
C ILE A 249 15.02 1.17 -7.10
N ARG A 250 13.76 1.38 -7.54
CA ARG A 250 13.31 2.61 -8.18
C ARG A 250 12.65 3.49 -7.14
N SER A 251 12.98 4.76 -7.13
CA SER A 251 12.36 5.69 -6.20
C SER A 251 12.37 7.13 -6.73
N PHE A 252 11.38 7.90 -6.30
CA PHE A 252 11.35 9.35 -6.41
C PHE A 252 10.73 9.97 -5.16
N TYR A 253 11.00 11.24 -4.93
CA TYR A 253 10.49 12.01 -3.81
C TYR A 253 10.14 13.43 -4.26
N HIS A 254 8.86 13.84 -4.07
CA HIS A 254 8.33 15.12 -4.55
C HIS A 254 8.60 15.33 -6.05
N GLN A 255 9.34 16.38 -6.42
CA GLN A 255 9.65 16.70 -7.82
C GLN A 255 10.95 16.07 -8.32
N SER A 256 11.65 15.28 -7.51
CA SER A 256 12.89 14.65 -7.93
C SER A 256 12.72 13.81 -9.21
N PRO A 257 13.78 13.56 -9.97
CA PRO A 257 13.79 12.51 -10.98
C PRO A 257 13.47 11.14 -10.36
N ILE A 258 13.13 10.17 -11.21
CA ILE A 258 13.07 8.76 -10.80
C ILE A 258 14.50 8.24 -10.85
N TYR A 259 15.01 7.83 -9.69
CA TYR A 259 16.31 7.16 -9.59
C TYR A 259 16.14 5.65 -9.62
N TYR A 260 17.12 4.96 -10.18
CA TYR A 260 17.20 3.51 -10.25
C TYR A 260 18.59 3.07 -9.83
N GLU A 261 18.70 2.44 -8.67
CA GLU A 261 19.96 2.12 -8.01
C GLU A 261 19.95 0.69 -7.47
N LYS A 262 21.13 0.15 -7.19
CA LYS A 262 21.26 -1.10 -6.43
C LYS A 262 20.90 -0.88 -4.96
N ALA A 263 20.40 -1.92 -4.30
CA ALA A 263 19.98 -1.85 -2.90
C ALA A 263 21.11 -1.43 -1.93
N ASP A 264 22.36 -1.78 -2.23
CA ASP A 264 23.54 -1.41 -1.44
C ASP A 264 23.87 0.08 -1.55
N GLN A 265 23.34 0.78 -2.56
CA GLN A 265 23.48 2.23 -2.75
C GLN A 265 22.35 3.03 -2.06
N LEU A 266 21.57 2.41 -1.19
CA LEU A 266 20.42 3.06 -0.53
C LEU A 266 20.76 4.38 0.16
N PRO A 267 21.88 4.54 0.93
CA PRO A 267 22.22 5.82 1.55
C PRO A 267 22.42 6.94 0.52
N LEU A 268 23.10 6.65 -0.59
CA LEU A 268 23.32 7.59 -1.69
C LEU A 268 22.00 7.93 -2.39
N LEU A 269 21.14 6.94 -2.62
CA LEU A 269 19.81 7.16 -3.19
C LEU A 269 18.98 8.14 -2.33
N ILE A 270 18.94 7.92 -1.00
CA ILE A 270 18.21 8.80 -0.08
C ILE A 270 18.75 10.22 -0.11
N GLN A 271 20.07 10.38 -0.18
CA GLN A 271 20.70 11.70 -0.32
C GLN A 271 20.25 12.39 -1.62
N LYS A 272 20.37 11.73 -2.77
CA LYS A 272 19.94 12.23 -4.09
C LYS A 272 18.46 12.65 -4.09
N LEU A 273 17.60 11.83 -3.48
CA LEU A 273 16.16 12.10 -3.38
C LEU A 273 15.88 13.37 -2.58
N LYS A 274 16.61 13.61 -1.48
CA LYS A 274 16.46 14.82 -0.65
C LYS A 274 16.95 16.07 -1.36
N GLU A 275 18.09 15.98 -2.02
CA GLU A 275 18.72 17.12 -2.74
C GLU A 275 17.83 17.63 -3.88
N HIS A 276 17.13 16.74 -4.57
CA HIS A 276 16.29 17.07 -5.73
C HIS A 276 14.78 17.06 -5.45
N ALA A 277 14.38 17.00 -4.16
CA ALA A 277 12.97 16.91 -3.79
C ALA A 277 12.14 18.15 -4.21
N HIS A 278 12.79 19.30 -4.29
CA HIS A 278 12.10 20.59 -4.49
C HIS A 278 12.17 21.09 -5.94
N GLY A 279 12.93 20.40 -6.80
CA GLY A 279 13.14 20.79 -8.21
C GLY A 279 13.72 22.23 -8.32
N ASP A 280 14.77 22.42 -9.05
CA ASP A 280 15.24 23.76 -9.41
C ASP A 280 14.28 24.43 -10.40
#